data_ba069fb9be762a728ca05524aa70f43d
#
_entry.id   ba069fb9be762a728ca05524aa70f43d
#
_cell.length_a   1.000
_cell.length_b   1.000
_cell.length_c   1.000
_cell.angle_alpha   90.00
_cell.angle_beta   90.00
_cell.angle_gamma   90.00
#
_symmetry.space_group_name_H-M   'P 1'
#
loop_
_entity.id
_entity.type
_entity.pdbx_description
1 polymer ?
#
loop_
_entity_poly.entity_id
_entity_poly.type
_entity_poly.pdbx_seq_one_letter_code
_entity_poly.pdbx_strand_id
1 'polypeptide(L)'
;DGRIKLNLSKTKQIDFRVSTLPTLFGEKVVLRILDGSAAKLGIDKLGYEPDQQKLFQDAIHKPYGMVLVTGPTGSGKTVSLYTALGILNDETRNISTAEDPVEIRLPGVNQVQQNNKRGMTFAAALRSFLRQDPDIIMVGEIRDLETAEIAIKAAQTGHMVLSTLHTNDAPQTIARLMNMGIAPYNITSSVTLVIAQRLARRLCGNCKRLATLPEHA
;
A
#
# COMPACT_ATOMS: atom_id res chain seq x y z
N ASP A 1 -0.05 10.93 21.08
CA ASP A 1 -0.55 10.10 19.94
C ASP A 1 -0.91 8.71 20.43
N GLY A 2 -1.98 8.12 19.88
CA GLY A 2 -2.45 6.80 20.29
C GLY A 2 -3.50 6.20 19.37
N ARG A 3 -4.05 5.06 19.79
CA ARG A 3 -5.20 4.41 19.16
C ARG A 3 -6.32 4.25 20.17
N ILE A 4 -7.54 4.50 19.75
CA ILE A 4 -8.76 4.25 20.52
C ILE A 4 -9.65 3.33 19.72
N LYS A 5 -10.23 2.33 20.38
CA LYS A 5 -11.25 1.45 19.83
C LYS A 5 -12.60 1.81 20.38
N LEU A 6 -13.55 2.05 19.52
CA LEU A 6 -14.93 2.32 19.88
C LEU A 6 -15.82 1.16 19.41
N ASN A 7 -16.49 0.50 20.35
CA ASN A 7 -17.48 -0.53 20.06
C ASN A 7 -18.84 0.13 19.87
N LEU A 8 -19.33 0.20 18.64
CA LEU A 8 -20.66 0.76 18.33
C LEU A 8 -21.77 -0.27 18.56
N SER A 9 -21.47 -1.56 18.36
CA SER A 9 -22.36 -2.69 18.64
C SER A 9 -21.54 -3.94 18.95
N LYS A 10 -22.21 -5.06 19.27
CA LYS A 10 -21.54 -6.35 19.49
C LYS A 10 -20.74 -6.84 18.26
N THR A 11 -21.07 -6.35 17.07
CA THR A 11 -20.46 -6.78 15.78
C THR A 11 -19.74 -5.64 15.05
N LYS A 12 -19.87 -4.38 15.51
CA LYS A 12 -19.27 -3.22 14.84
C LYS A 12 -18.32 -2.48 15.76
N GLN A 13 -17.04 -2.54 15.42
CA GLN A 13 -15.95 -1.86 16.09
C GLN A 13 -15.28 -0.90 15.11
N ILE A 14 -14.95 0.31 15.59
CA ILE A 14 -14.22 1.32 14.80
C ILE A 14 -12.94 1.65 15.57
N ASP A 15 -11.80 1.62 14.86
CA ASP A 15 -10.52 2.07 15.36
C ASP A 15 -10.29 3.54 14.97
N PHE A 16 -9.72 4.32 15.88
CA PHE A 16 -9.32 5.70 15.66
C PHE A 16 -7.82 5.86 15.93
N ARG A 17 -7.14 6.57 15.04
CA ARG A 17 -5.84 7.16 15.34
C ARG A 17 -6.05 8.53 15.97
N VAL A 18 -5.43 8.75 17.12
CA VAL A 18 -5.55 9.98 17.90
C VAL A 18 -4.22 10.71 17.89
N SER A 19 -4.24 11.99 17.58
CA SER A 19 -3.09 12.88 17.72
C SER A 19 -3.51 14.11 18.50
N THR A 20 -2.69 14.53 19.46
CA THR A 20 -2.93 15.70 20.28
C THR A 20 -1.80 16.70 20.11
N LEU A 21 -2.13 17.99 20.11
CA LEU A 21 -1.20 19.10 19.99
C LEU A 21 -1.58 20.18 21.01
N PRO A 22 -0.69 20.53 21.95
CA PRO A 22 -0.91 21.70 22.82
C PRO A 22 -0.94 22.99 22.00
N THR A 23 -1.94 23.84 22.25
CA THR A 23 -2.07 25.16 21.63
C THR A 23 -2.30 26.23 22.70
N LEU A 24 -2.23 27.51 22.31
CA LEU A 24 -2.47 28.62 23.24
C LEU A 24 -3.87 28.60 23.88
N PHE A 25 -4.87 28.02 23.23
CA PHE A 25 -6.26 27.97 23.67
C PHE A 25 -6.70 26.60 24.19
N GLY A 26 -5.75 25.73 24.52
CA GLY A 26 -6.00 24.38 24.98
C GLY A 26 -5.43 23.33 24.02
N GLU A 27 -5.80 22.08 24.20
CA GLU A 27 -5.27 20.96 23.44
C GLU A 27 -6.12 20.68 22.18
N LYS A 28 -5.49 20.72 21.00
CA LYS A 28 -6.14 20.29 19.76
C LYS A 28 -6.07 18.79 19.65
N VAL A 29 -7.20 18.12 19.48
CA VAL A 29 -7.30 16.68 19.29
C VAL A 29 -7.78 16.38 17.88
N VAL A 30 -7.05 15.53 17.17
CA VAL A 30 -7.41 15.03 15.84
C VAL A 30 -7.67 13.55 15.92
N LEU A 31 -8.88 13.13 15.55
CA LEU A 31 -9.30 11.74 15.48
C LEU A 31 -9.42 11.33 14.00
N ARG A 32 -8.62 10.37 13.55
CA ARG A 32 -8.74 9.79 12.22
C ARG A 32 -9.42 8.43 12.33
N ILE A 33 -10.53 8.27 11.64
CA ILE A 33 -11.26 7.01 11.57
C ILE A 33 -10.44 6.03 10.71
N LEU A 34 -10.19 4.84 11.24
CA LEU A 34 -9.58 3.73 10.52
C LEU A 34 -10.70 2.75 10.14
N ASP A 35 -11.17 2.87 8.89
CA ASP A 35 -12.26 2.02 8.39
C ASP A 35 -11.70 0.71 7.82
N GLY A 36 -11.87 -0.38 8.57
CA GLY A 36 -11.45 -1.72 8.16
C GLY A 36 -12.22 -2.29 6.97
N SER A 37 -13.32 -1.67 6.55
CA SER A 37 -14.10 -2.15 5.40
C SER A 37 -13.38 -1.98 4.07
N ALA A 38 -12.45 -1.02 4.00
CA ALA A 38 -11.66 -0.75 2.79
C ALA A 38 -10.74 -1.92 2.38
N ALA A 39 -10.30 -2.76 3.33
CA ALA A 39 -9.47 -3.94 3.01
C ALA A 39 -10.26 -5.11 2.41
N LYS A 40 -11.59 -5.10 2.55
CA LYS A 40 -12.47 -6.13 1.98
C LYS A 40 -13.02 -5.74 0.60
N LEU A 41 -12.51 -4.64 0.04
CA LEU A 41 -12.89 -4.22 -1.30
C LEU A 41 -12.27 -5.22 -2.29
N GLY A 42 -13.12 -5.91 -3.05
CA GLY A 42 -12.65 -6.70 -4.19
C GLY A 42 -12.03 -5.78 -5.27
N ILE A 43 -11.22 -6.36 -6.14
CA ILE A 43 -10.51 -5.63 -7.21
C ILE A 43 -11.47 -4.80 -8.08
N ASP A 44 -12.70 -5.28 -8.31
CA ASP A 44 -13.74 -4.60 -9.08
C ASP A 44 -14.15 -3.23 -8.51
N LYS A 45 -13.87 -3.01 -7.21
CA LYS A 45 -14.18 -1.75 -6.54
C LYS A 45 -13.05 -0.74 -6.57
N LEU A 46 -11.85 -1.15 -7.00
CA LEU A 46 -10.70 -0.24 -7.17
C LEU A 46 -10.90 0.74 -8.32
N GLY A 47 -11.82 0.42 -9.25
CA GLY A 47 -12.12 1.28 -10.40
C GLY A 47 -11.08 1.21 -11.50
N TYR A 48 -10.32 0.12 -11.57
CA TYR A 48 -9.43 -0.16 -12.69
C TYR A 48 -10.24 -0.51 -13.93
N GLU A 49 -9.77 -0.07 -15.10
CA GLU A 49 -10.26 -0.55 -16.38
C GLU A 49 -9.93 -2.07 -16.53
N PRO A 50 -10.71 -2.84 -17.32
CA PRO A 50 -10.53 -4.28 -17.45
C PRO A 50 -9.09 -4.71 -17.78
N ASP A 51 -8.42 -3.99 -18.67
CA ASP A 51 -7.03 -4.27 -19.05
C ASP A 51 -6.07 -4.00 -17.89
N GLN A 52 -6.28 -2.92 -17.14
CA GLN A 52 -5.47 -2.58 -15.97
C GLN A 52 -5.69 -3.61 -14.84
N GLN A 53 -6.92 -4.03 -14.65
CA GLN A 53 -7.27 -5.08 -13.68
C GLN A 53 -6.54 -6.39 -14.01
N LYS A 54 -6.55 -6.78 -15.28
CA LYS A 54 -5.84 -7.97 -15.75
C LYS A 54 -4.34 -7.85 -15.52
N LEU A 55 -3.72 -6.73 -15.92
CA LEU A 55 -2.28 -6.49 -15.69
C LEU A 55 -1.92 -6.57 -14.21
N PHE A 56 -2.77 -6.03 -13.34
CA PHE A 56 -2.55 -6.10 -11.89
C PHE A 56 -2.62 -7.53 -11.38
N GLN A 57 -3.67 -8.28 -11.77
CA GLN A 57 -3.83 -9.68 -11.38
C GLN A 57 -2.67 -10.54 -11.90
N ASP A 58 -2.30 -10.39 -13.17
CA ASP A 58 -1.18 -11.14 -13.76
C ASP A 58 0.15 -10.84 -13.05
N ALA A 59 0.35 -9.59 -12.63
CA ALA A 59 1.58 -9.18 -11.94
C ALA A 59 1.69 -9.74 -10.52
N ILE A 60 0.60 -9.66 -9.72
CA ILE A 60 0.62 -10.14 -8.34
C ILE A 60 0.66 -11.67 -8.22
N HIS A 61 0.26 -12.41 -9.25
CA HIS A 61 0.31 -13.88 -9.27
C HIS A 61 1.63 -14.43 -9.81
N LYS A 62 2.58 -13.58 -10.22
CA LYS A 62 3.93 -14.05 -10.53
C LYS A 62 4.60 -14.65 -9.30
N PRO A 63 5.44 -15.65 -9.46
CA PRO A 63 6.10 -16.30 -8.32
C PRO A 63 7.04 -15.37 -7.57
N TYR A 64 7.58 -14.35 -8.22
CA TYR A 64 8.48 -13.34 -7.65
C TYR A 64 8.45 -12.06 -8.48
N GLY A 65 8.99 -10.99 -7.92
CA GLY A 65 9.07 -9.69 -8.54
C GLY A 65 8.58 -8.58 -7.59
N MET A 66 8.49 -7.37 -8.12
CA MET A 66 8.07 -6.21 -7.33
C MET A 66 6.92 -5.47 -8.02
N VAL A 67 5.84 -5.25 -7.29
CA VAL A 67 4.70 -4.41 -7.71
C VAL A 67 4.71 -3.15 -6.86
N LEU A 68 4.77 -2.00 -7.54
CA LEU A 68 4.82 -0.68 -6.92
C LEU A 68 3.54 0.09 -7.19
N VAL A 69 2.92 0.61 -6.13
CA VAL A 69 1.77 1.51 -6.24
C VAL A 69 2.19 2.91 -5.84
N THR A 70 2.01 3.87 -6.74
CA THR A 70 2.42 5.26 -6.53
C THR A 70 1.27 6.25 -6.68
N GLY A 71 1.48 7.46 -6.23
CA GLY A 71 0.50 8.55 -6.24
C GLY A 71 0.59 9.41 -4.99
N PRO A 72 -0.12 10.53 -4.93
CA PRO A 72 -0.15 11.42 -3.76
C PRO A 72 -0.79 10.75 -2.54
N THR A 73 -0.69 11.41 -1.41
CA THR A 73 -1.42 11.02 -0.20
C THR A 73 -2.92 11.02 -0.47
N GLY A 74 -3.63 9.99 -0.02
CA GLY A 74 -5.07 9.85 -0.24
C GLY A 74 -5.46 9.33 -1.63
N SER A 75 -4.52 8.89 -2.47
CA SER A 75 -4.84 8.31 -3.79
C SER A 75 -5.30 6.84 -3.74
N GLY A 76 -5.38 6.23 -2.55
CA GLY A 76 -5.86 4.87 -2.37
C GLY A 76 -4.79 3.79 -2.47
N LYS A 77 -3.48 4.12 -2.44
CA LYS A 77 -2.38 3.14 -2.53
C LYS A 77 -2.52 1.98 -1.54
N THR A 78 -2.78 2.29 -0.29
CA THR A 78 -2.98 1.30 0.77
C THR A 78 -4.13 0.35 0.45
N VAL A 79 -5.24 0.88 -0.07
CA VAL A 79 -6.40 0.04 -0.45
C VAL A 79 -6.03 -0.93 -1.57
N SER A 80 -5.28 -0.49 -2.58
CA SER A 80 -4.80 -1.36 -3.66
C SER A 80 -3.87 -2.46 -3.15
N LEU A 81 -2.93 -2.12 -2.24
CA LEU A 81 -2.05 -3.12 -1.63
C LEU A 81 -2.81 -4.12 -0.76
N TYR A 82 -3.75 -3.65 0.06
CA TYR A 82 -4.59 -4.54 0.88
C TYR A 82 -5.50 -5.43 0.03
N THR A 83 -5.99 -4.92 -1.11
CA THR A 83 -6.73 -5.74 -2.08
C THR A 83 -5.84 -6.83 -2.67
N ALA A 84 -4.59 -6.51 -3.04
CA ALA A 84 -3.63 -7.52 -3.49
C ALA A 84 -3.38 -8.58 -2.41
N LEU A 85 -3.12 -8.16 -1.17
CA LEU A 85 -2.94 -9.08 -0.05
C LEU A 85 -4.19 -9.95 0.16
N GLY A 86 -5.39 -9.39 0.08
CA GLY A 86 -6.63 -10.14 0.22
C GLY A 86 -6.85 -11.20 -0.87
N ILE A 87 -6.39 -10.94 -2.10
CA ILE A 87 -6.43 -11.89 -3.22
C ILE A 87 -5.40 -13.01 -3.02
N LEU A 88 -4.22 -12.66 -2.50
CA LEU A 88 -3.09 -13.58 -2.36
C LEU A 88 -3.10 -14.36 -1.05
N ASN A 89 -3.92 -13.95 -0.07
CA ASN A 89 -3.95 -14.53 1.27
C ASN A 89 -4.73 -15.85 1.28
N ASP A 90 -4.04 -16.92 1.07
CA ASP A 90 -4.52 -18.30 1.25
C ASP A 90 -3.67 -19.06 2.28
N GLU A 91 -4.14 -20.20 2.74
CA GLU A 91 -3.49 -20.98 3.80
C GLU A 91 -2.12 -21.56 3.40
N THR A 92 -1.79 -21.54 2.10
CA THR A 92 -0.52 -22.10 1.57
C THR A 92 0.58 -21.07 1.46
N ARG A 93 0.30 -19.78 1.73
CA ARG A 93 1.23 -18.67 1.53
C ARG A 93 1.61 -17.98 2.83
N ASN A 94 2.88 -17.82 3.05
CA ASN A 94 3.41 -17.02 4.15
C ASN A 94 3.55 -15.55 3.73
N ILE A 95 2.66 -14.69 4.24
CA ILE A 95 2.62 -13.27 3.94
C ILE A 95 3.10 -12.47 5.15
N SER A 96 4.09 -11.60 4.93
CA SER A 96 4.62 -10.71 5.96
C SER A 96 4.56 -9.24 5.52
N THR A 97 4.12 -8.36 6.42
CA THR A 97 4.02 -6.92 6.12
C THR A 97 4.74 -6.07 7.15
N ALA A 98 5.38 -4.99 6.70
CA ALA A 98 5.94 -3.93 7.53
C ALA A 98 5.25 -2.61 7.21
N GLU A 99 4.61 -1.98 8.19
CA GLU A 99 3.69 -0.85 7.99
C GLU A 99 3.89 0.27 9.01
N ASP A 100 3.53 1.51 8.64
CA ASP A 100 3.60 2.68 9.52
C ASP A 100 2.36 3.60 9.39
N PRO A 101 1.33 3.34 10.19
CA PRO A 101 1.06 2.15 11.01
C PRO A 101 0.34 1.04 10.23
N VAL A 102 0.13 -0.12 10.88
CA VAL A 102 -0.84 -1.12 10.39
C VAL A 102 -2.23 -0.49 10.40
N GLU A 103 -2.81 -0.24 9.23
CA GLU A 103 -4.13 0.42 9.12
C GLU A 103 -5.26 -0.56 9.43
N ILE A 104 -5.21 -1.75 8.87
CA ILE A 104 -6.25 -2.77 8.97
C ILE A 104 -5.62 -4.11 9.31
N ARG A 105 -6.22 -4.83 10.24
CA ARG A 105 -5.78 -6.19 10.59
C ARG A 105 -6.30 -7.20 9.58
N LEU A 106 -5.39 -7.96 8.99
CA LEU A 106 -5.70 -9.06 8.09
C LEU A 106 -5.42 -10.40 8.79
N PRO A 107 -6.45 -11.23 9.04
CA PRO A 107 -6.22 -12.60 9.49
C PRO A 107 -5.36 -13.37 8.47
N GLY A 108 -4.43 -14.20 8.93
CA GLY A 108 -3.53 -14.97 8.06
C GLY A 108 -2.30 -14.22 7.58
N VAL A 109 -2.14 -12.93 7.92
CA VAL A 109 -0.99 -12.10 7.53
C VAL A 109 -0.16 -11.72 8.76
N ASN A 110 1.15 -11.87 8.67
CA ASN A 110 2.10 -11.47 9.70
C ASN A 110 2.40 -9.97 9.58
N GLN A 111 1.63 -9.14 10.26
CA GLN A 111 1.73 -7.68 10.15
C GLN A 111 2.63 -7.09 11.24
N VAL A 112 3.71 -6.45 10.85
CA VAL A 112 4.67 -5.77 11.74
C VAL A 112 4.50 -4.25 11.64
N GLN A 113 4.28 -3.61 12.77
CA GLN A 113 4.25 -2.16 12.84
C GLN A 113 5.65 -1.59 13.07
N GLN A 114 6.05 -0.65 12.22
CA GLN A 114 7.30 0.09 12.37
C GLN A 114 7.37 0.79 13.74
N ASN A 115 8.55 0.73 14.36
CA ASN A 115 8.84 1.42 15.62
C ASN A 115 10.31 1.86 15.67
N ASN A 116 10.60 3.04 15.14
CA ASN A 116 11.96 3.58 15.06
C ASN A 116 12.62 3.72 16.45
N LYS A 117 11.83 4.02 17.51
CA LYS A 117 12.36 4.13 18.87
C LYS A 117 12.93 2.80 19.41
N ARG A 118 12.42 1.68 18.90
CA ARG A 118 12.88 0.32 19.25
C ARG A 118 13.74 -0.32 18.18
N GLY A 119 14.18 0.45 17.17
CA GLY A 119 15.01 -0.07 16.07
C GLY A 119 14.26 -0.91 15.04
N MET A 120 12.92 -1.03 15.14
CA MET A 120 12.10 -1.74 14.16
C MET A 120 11.80 -0.80 12.98
N THR A 121 12.78 -0.64 12.09
CA THR A 121 12.65 0.09 10.82
C THR A 121 12.12 -0.84 9.73
N PHE A 122 11.73 -0.29 8.57
CA PHE A 122 11.36 -1.12 7.41
C PHE A 122 12.49 -2.05 6.98
N ALA A 123 13.72 -1.55 6.92
CA ALA A 123 14.89 -2.35 6.58
C ALA A 123 15.14 -3.49 7.60
N ALA A 124 15.01 -3.22 8.91
CA ALA A 124 15.15 -4.23 9.95
C ALA A 124 14.06 -5.30 9.86
N ALA A 125 12.80 -4.91 9.61
CA ALA A 125 11.70 -5.83 9.42
C ALA A 125 11.93 -6.73 8.19
N LEU A 126 12.31 -6.14 7.05
CA LEU A 126 12.62 -6.88 5.81
C LEU A 126 13.71 -7.93 6.01
N ARG A 127 14.83 -7.55 6.66
CA ARG A 127 15.90 -8.52 6.97
C ARG A 127 15.41 -9.68 7.85
N SER A 128 14.47 -9.40 8.75
CA SER A 128 13.87 -10.44 9.59
C SER A 128 12.95 -11.34 8.77
N PHE A 129 12.12 -10.77 7.89
CA PHE A 129 11.22 -11.53 7.03
C PHE A 129 11.97 -12.53 6.16
N LEU A 130 13.08 -12.13 5.54
CA LEU A 130 13.90 -13.01 4.69
C LEU A 130 14.47 -14.25 5.40
N ARG A 131 14.34 -14.34 6.74
CA ARG A 131 14.69 -15.52 7.54
C ARG A 131 13.47 -16.29 8.08
N GLN A 132 12.27 -15.91 7.61
CA GLN A 132 10.98 -16.50 8.01
C GLN A 132 10.27 -17.19 6.84
N ASP A 133 10.99 -17.49 5.77
CA ASP A 133 10.49 -18.12 4.55
C ASP A 133 9.17 -17.50 4.04
N PRO A 134 9.13 -16.18 3.77
CA PRO A 134 7.93 -15.53 3.25
C PRO A 134 7.80 -15.80 1.75
N ASP A 135 6.58 -16.03 1.29
CA ASP A 135 6.26 -16.02 -0.15
C ASP A 135 6.02 -14.60 -0.65
N ILE A 136 5.34 -13.80 0.19
CA ILE A 136 4.92 -12.45 -0.14
C ILE A 136 5.35 -11.49 0.96
N ILE A 137 5.98 -10.40 0.57
CA ILE A 137 6.42 -9.33 1.46
C ILE A 137 5.75 -8.03 1.04
N MET A 138 5.07 -7.35 1.97
CA MET A 138 4.62 -5.98 1.74
C MET A 138 5.39 -5.01 2.62
N VAL A 139 5.95 -3.97 2.00
CA VAL A 139 6.55 -2.82 2.68
C VAL A 139 5.65 -1.62 2.46
N GLY A 140 5.16 -1.02 3.51
CA GLY A 140 4.21 0.10 3.42
C GLY A 140 4.70 1.20 2.48
N GLU A 141 5.98 1.54 2.54
CA GLU A 141 6.63 2.46 1.61
C GLU A 141 8.15 2.29 1.57
N ILE A 142 8.75 2.67 0.44
CA ILE A 142 10.20 2.76 0.27
C ILE A 142 10.61 4.23 0.30
N ARG A 143 11.37 4.64 1.34
CA ARG A 143 11.82 6.02 1.52
C ARG A 143 13.32 6.21 1.35
N ASP A 144 14.10 5.17 1.54
CA ASP A 144 15.56 5.19 1.61
C ASP A 144 16.20 4.06 0.80
N LEU A 145 17.49 4.22 0.50
CA LEU A 145 18.27 3.28 -0.28
C LEU A 145 18.32 1.90 0.37
N GLU A 146 18.53 1.84 1.69
CA GLU A 146 18.68 0.57 2.40
C GLU A 146 17.42 -0.30 2.27
N THR A 147 16.25 0.28 2.48
CA THR A 147 14.96 -0.40 2.30
C THR A 147 14.75 -0.82 0.84
N ALA A 148 15.10 0.05 -0.11
CA ALA A 148 14.99 -0.24 -1.54
C ALA A 148 15.87 -1.42 -1.97
N GLU A 149 17.14 -1.46 -1.55
CA GLU A 149 18.08 -2.53 -1.89
C GLU A 149 17.61 -3.90 -1.36
N ILE A 150 17.14 -3.95 -0.10
CA ILE A 150 16.65 -5.20 0.49
C ILE A 150 15.38 -5.67 -0.22
N ALA A 151 14.45 -4.76 -0.51
CA ALA A 151 13.20 -5.07 -1.20
C ALA A 151 13.45 -5.58 -2.63
N ILE A 152 14.35 -4.94 -3.37
CA ILE A 152 14.76 -5.37 -4.72
C ILE A 152 15.44 -6.73 -4.68
N LYS A 153 16.37 -6.96 -3.73
CA LYS A 153 17.03 -8.24 -3.57
C LYS A 153 16.02 -9.36 -3.25
N ALA A 154 15.05 -9.08 -2.37
CA ALA A 154 13.96 -10.02 -2.11
C ALA A 154 13.19 -10.38 -3.38
N ALA A 155 12.81 -9.37 -4.18
CA ALA A 155 12.12 -9.57 -5.46
C ALA A 155 12.92 -10.35 -6.49
N GLN A 156 14.27 -10.28 -6.44
CA GLN A 156 15.16 -11.06 -7.33
C GLN A 156 15.40 -12.49 -6.83
N THR A 157 15.17 -12.76 -5.54
CA THR A 157 15.49 -14.05 -4.91
C THR A 157 14.26 -14.91 -4.58
N GLY A 158 13.17 -14.73 -5.32
CA GLY A 158 12.02 -15.64 -5.28
C GLY A 158 10.81 -15.14 -4.49
N HIS A 159 10.79 -13.87 -4.06
CA HIS A 159 9.68 -13.32 -3.27
C HIS A 159 8.84 -12.34 -4.09
N MET A 160 7.52 -12.36 -3.92
CA MET A 160 6.66 -11.29 -4.42
C MET A 160 6.70 -10.12 -3.44
N VAL A 161 7.17 -8.96 -3.90
CA VAL A 161 7.29 -7.75 -3.08
C VAL A 161 6.25 -6.72 -3.51
N LEU A 162 5.45 -6.26 -2.56
CA LEU A 162 4.45 -5.21 -2.75
C LEU A 162 4.89 -3.96 -1.98
N SER A 163 4.91 -2.79 -2.61
CA SER A 163 5.27 -1.55 -1.91
C SER A 163 4.67 -0.30 -2.53
N THR A 164 4.86 0.83 -1.84
CA THR A 164 4.51 2.16 -2.37
C THR A 164 5.72 3.07 -2.51
N LEU A 165 5.60 4.00 -3.43
CA LEU A 165 6.46 5.17 -3.53
C LEU A 165 5.59 6.44 -3.64
N HIS A 166 6.16 7.57 -3.26
CA HIS A 166 5.52 8.88 -3.41
C HIS A 166 6.06 9.58 -4.65
N THR A 167 5.58 9.18 -5.81
CA THR A 167 5.85 9.83 -7.10
C THR A 167 4.53 10.14 -7.81
N ASN A 168 4.57 11.05 -8.77
CA ASN A 168 3.35 11.51 -9.46
C ASN A 168 2.89 10.56 -10.56
N ASP A 169 3.79 9.83 -11.17
CA ASP A 169 3.52 8.90 -12.27
C ASP A 169 4.45 7.68 -12.23
N ALA A 170 4.20 6.71 -13.10
CA ALA A 170 4.97 5.48 -13.14
C ALA A 170 6.41 5.69 -13.65
N PRO A 171 6.69 6.50 -14.70
CA PRO A 171 8.06 6.82 -15.11
C PRO A 171 8.89 7.48 -14.01
N GLN A 172 8.32 8.45 -13.26
CA GLN A 172 9.00 9.09 -12.13
C GLN A 172 9.35 8.10 -11.01
N THR A 173 8.61 7.00 -10.89
CA THR A 173 8.94 5.95 -9.92
C THR A 173 10.29 5.29 -10.23
N ILE A 174 10.54 5.00 -11.49
CA ILE A 174 11.83 4.46 -11.94
C ILE A 174 12.96 5.46 -11.70
N ALA A 175 12.75 6.72 -12.11
CA ALA A 175 13.71 7.79 -11.86
C ALA A 175 13.99 7.98 -10.36
N ARG A 176 12.95 7.86 -9.50
CA ARG A 176 13.10 7.95 -8.05
C ARG A 176 13.97 6.84 -7.48
N LEU A 177 13.79 5.60 -7.92
CA LEU A 177 14.64 4.48 -7.51
C LEU A 177 16.10 4.69 -7.94
N MET A 178 16.33 5.17 -9.18
CA MET A 178 17.67 5.52 -9.66
C MET A 178 18.30 6.64 -8.83
N ASN A 179 17.54 7.68 -8.50
CA ASN A 179 17.99 8.80 -7.67
C ASN A 179 18.28 8.38 -6.22
N MET A 180 17.65 7.32 -5.73
CA MET A 180 18.01 6.71 -4.44
C MET A 180 19.33 5.94 -4.49
N GLY A 181 19.90 5.67 -5.68
CA GLY A 181 21.14 4.94 -5.86
C GLY A 181 20.97 3.51 -6.40
N ILE A 182 19.75 3.09 -6.74
CA ILE A 182 19.52 1.76 -7.30
C ILE A 182 20.00 1.72 -8.74
N ALA A 183 20.82 0.74 -9.06
CA ALA A 183 21.33 0.53 -10.42
C ALA A 183 20.18 0.12 -11.38
N PRO A 184 20.14 0.66 -12.61
CA PRO A 184 19.07 0.40 -13.58
C PRO A 184 18.80 -1.09 -13.84
N TYR A 185 19.84 -1.92 -13.92
CA TYR A 185 19.69 -3.35 -14.14
C TYR A 185 18.99 -4.07 -12.98
N ASN A 186 19.12 -3.59 -11.75
CA ASN A 186 18.39 -4.11 -10.59
C ASN A 186 16.91 -3.77 -10.65
N ILE A 187 16.57 -2.56 -11.13
CA ILE A 187 15.19 -2.14 -11.31
C ILE A 187 14.51 -3.00 -12.39
N THR A 188 15.14 -3.14 -13.56
CA THR A 188 14.57 -3.87 -14.69
C THR A 188 14.41 -5.38 -14.42
N SER A 189 15.28 -5.97 -13.59
CA SER A 189 15.20 -7.39 -13.21
C SER A 189 14.26 -7.69 -12.05
N SER A 190 13.81 -6.67 -11.30
CA SER A 190 12.95 -6.87 -10.13
C SER A 190 11.55 -6.29 -10.30
N VAL A 191 11.42 -5.08 -10.87
CA VAL A 191 10.13 -4.39 -10.97
C VAL A 191 9.28 -5.00 -12.10
N THR A 192 8.14 -5.55 -11.71
CA THR A 192 7.20 -6.23 -12.60
C THR A 192 6.10 -5.30 -13.08
N LEU A 193 5.62 -4.42 -12.18
CA LEU A 193 4.53 -3.50 -12.46
C LEU A 193 4.67 -2.24 -11.61
N VAL A 194 4.39 -1.09 -12.23
CA VAL A 194 4.23 0.19 -11.53
C VAL A 194 2.85 0.75 -11.84
N ILE A 195 2.08 1.03 -10.79
CA ILE A 195 0.74 1.60 -10.88
C ILE A 195 0.76 3.00 -10.32
N ALA A 196 0.48 4.00 -11.14
CA ALA A 196 0.25 5.36 -10.67
C ALA A 196 -1.25 5.64 -10.60
N GLN A 197 -1.75 6.00 -9.41
CA GLN A 197 -3.20 6.17 -9.21
C GLN A 197 -3.58 7.51 -8.61
N ARG A 198 -4.78 7.95 -8.96
CA ARG A 198 -5.48 9.13 -8.44
C ARG A 198 -6.92 8.75 -8.16
N LEU A 199 -7.51 9.37 -7.15
CA LEU A 199 -8.94 9.28 -6.93
C LEU A 199 -9.65 10.39 -7.70
N ALA A 200 -10.66 10.02 -8.48
CA ALA A 200 -11.58 10.92 -9.13
C ALA A 200 -13.00 10.71 -8.60
N ARG A 201 -13.82 11.76 -8.65
CA ARG A 201 -15.24 11.63 -8.30
C ARG A 201 -15.97 10.85 -9.39
N ARG A 202 -16.72 9.86 -9.01
CA ARG A 202 -17.63 9.15 -9.91
C ARG A 202 -18.94 9.94 -10.06
N LEU A 203 -19.46 9.96 -11.27
CA LEU A 203 -20.79 10.51 -11.53
C LEU A 203 -21.85 9.67 -10.82
N CYS A 204 -22.86 10.33 -10.26
CA CYS A 204 -23.99 9.64 -9.63
C CYS A 204 -24.73 8.80 -10.67
N GLY A 205 -24.94 7.51 -10.39
CA GLY A 205 -25.64 6.60 -11.28
C GLY A 205 -27.09 7.03 -11.60
N ASN A 206 -27.74 7.71 -10.66
CA ASN A 206 -29.16 8.11 -10.78
C ASN A 206 -29.35 9.45 -11.48
N CYS A 207 -28.38 10.39 -11.42
CA CYS A 207 -28.54 11.76 -11.93
C CYS A 207 -27.52 12.16 -13.02
N LYS A 208 -26.63 11.27 -13.44
CA LYS A 208 -25.72 11.53 -14.56
C LYS A 208 -26.51 11.78 -15.85
N ARG A 209 -26.10 12.79 -16.61
CA ARG A 209 -26.69 13.14 -17.90
C ARG A 209 -25.60 13.24 -18.95
N LEU A 210 -25.93 12.96 -20.20
CA LEU A 210 -25.08 13.31 -21.33
C LEU A 210 -24.95 14.83 -21.40
N ALA A 211 -23.74 15.32 -21.50
CA ALA A 211 -23.47 16.74 -21.77
C ALA A 211 -22.87 16.89 -23.16
N THR A 212 -23.35 17.87 -23.90
CA THR A 212 -22.69 18.33 -25.11
C THR A 212 -21.50 19.19 -24.72
N LEU A 213 -20.30 18.73 -25.06
CA LEU A 213 -19.10 19.56 -24.90
C LEU A 213 -19.07 20.64 -25.96
N PRO A 214 -18.68 21.90 -25.63
CA PRO A 214 -18.41 22.92 -26.65
C PRO A 214 -17.28 22.44 -27.55
N GLU A 215 -17.33 22.84 -28.85
CA GLU A 215 -16.33 22.43 -29.86
C GLU A 215 -14.87 22.78 -29.52
N HIS A 216 -14.63 23.57 -28.46
CA HIS A 216 -13.31 24.02 -28.00
C HIS A 216 -12.93 23.55 -26.61
N ALA A 217 -13.50 22.46 -26.09
CA ALA A 217 -13.21 21.89 -24.77
C ALA A 217 -12.25 20.71 -24.86
#